data_68aa3b137abb53fc0fc09670f2a22436
#
_entry.id   68aa3b137abb53fc0fc09670f2a22436
#
_cell.length_a   1.000
_cell.length_b   1.000
_cell.length_c   1.000
_cell.angle_alpha   90.00
_cell.angle_beta   90.00
_cell.angle_gamma   90.00
#
_symmetry.space_group_name_H-M   'P 1'
#
loop_
_entity.id
_entity.type
_entity.pdbx_description
1 polymer ?
#
loop_
_entity_poly.entity_id
_entity_poly.type
_entity_poly.pdbx_seq_one_letter_code
_entity_poly.pdbx_strand_id
1 'polypeptide(L)'
;MIPSNTTSIASSNSTTAEWFIGIMSGTSLDGIDLAAIEFTGDRVTKILTKSVAFSDQLKSDLKNLAQATSIEFQKLGEVDVILGRAYADAVQTFGQTQEFTQHLQLSDVKAIGNHGQTIQHSPNGDRPFTWQIGDPHQICQALSLPVCYDFRRMDV
;
A
#
# COMPACT_ATOMS: atom_id res chain seq x y z
N MET A 1 -16.39 7.42 -47.38
CA MET A 1 -15.54 8.45 -46.78
C MET A 1 -15.99 8.60 -45.32
N ILE A 2 -15.29 7.99 -44.40
CA ILE A 2 -15.61 8.02 -42.94
C ILE A 2 -14.64 9.02 -42.33
N PRO A 3 -15.09 10.06 -41.61
CA PRO A 3 -14.17 10.99 -40.97
C PRO A 3 -13.53 10.33 -39.77
N SER A 4 -12.20 10.27 -39.76
CA SER A 4 -11.38 9.85 -38.62
C SER A 4 -11.43 10.93 -37.53
N ASN A 5 -12.23 10.71 -36.52
CA ASN A 5 -12.21 11.52 -35.29
C ASN A 5 -11.04 11.07 -34.43
N THR A 6 -9.91 11.71 -34.59
CA THR A 6 -8.77 11.57 -33.66
C THR A 6 -9.08 12.48 -32.47
N THR A 7 -9.68 11.91 -31.44
CA THR A 7 -9.81 12.59 -30.15
C THR A 7 -8.41 12.60 -29.51
N SER A 8 -7.71 13.72 -29.61
CA SER A 8 -6.50 13.95 -28.81
C SER A 8 -6.92 14.04 -27.36
N ILE A 9 -6.52 13.07 -26.57
CA ILE A 9 -6.56 13.16 -25.09
C ILE A 9 -5.55 14.24 -24.75
N ALA A 10 -6.02 15.46 -24.51
CA ALA A 10 -5.21 16.51 -23.93
C ALA A 10 -4.79 16.03 -22.54
N SER A 11 -3.50 15.74 -22.35
CA SER A 11 -2.91 15.59 -21.05
C SER A 11 -3.10 16.94 -20.32
N SER A 12 -4.02 16.98 -19.36
CA SER A 12 -4.14 18.10 -18.45
C SER A 12 -2.83 18.17 -17.67
N ASN A 13 -1.93 19.08 -18.06
CA ASN A 13 -0.78 19.44 -17.24
C ASN A 13 -1.34 20.10 -15.98
N SER A 14 -1.70 19.30 -14.98
CA SER A 14 -1.97 19.79 -13.64
C SER A 14 -0.69 20.40 -13.12
N THR A 15 -0.69 21.70 -12.89
CA THR A 15 0.41 22.43 -12.22
C THR A 15 0.31 22.31 -10.71
N THR A 16 -0.72 21.66 -10.21
CA THR A 16 -1.00 21.49 -8.78
C THR A 16 -0.24 20.28 -8.26
N ALA A 17 0.47 20.46 -7.16
CA ALA A 17 1.13 19.37 -6.47
C ALA A 17 0.08 18.44 -5.82
N GLU A 18 0.26 17.12 -5.94
CA GLU A 18 -0.61 16.10 -5.38
C GLU A 18 0.21 15.10 -4.56
N TRP A 19 -0.31 14.73 -3.39
CA TRP A 19 0.35 13.82 -2.48
C TRP A 19 -0.31 12.44 -2.47
N PHE A 20 0.53 11.42 -2.45
CA PHE A 20 0.15 10.00 -2.35
C PHE A 20 0.99 9.33 -1.27
N ILE A 21 0.47 8.29 -0.63
CA ILE A 21 1.23 7.48 0.33
C ILE A 21 1.35 6.06 -0.21
N GLY A 22 2.57 5.54 -0.22
CA GLY A 22 2.86 4.12 -0.43
C GLY A 22 3.08 3.41 0.90
N ILE A 23 2.51 2.21 1.04
CA ILE A 23 2.73 1.30 2.16
C ILE A 23 3.35 0.02 1.63
N MET A 24 4.44 -0.41 2.25
CA MET A 24 5.12 -1.66 1.94
C MET A 24 5.54 -2.38 3.22
N SER A 25 5.43 -3.71 3.21
CA SER A 25 6.14 -4.57 4.15
C SER A 25 6.83 -5.69 3.39
N GLY A 26 8.13 -5.85 3.65
CA GLY A 26 8.98 -6.84 2.97
C GLY A 26 8.89 -8.22 3.60
N THR A 27 9.43 -9.22 2.90
CA THR A 27 9.51 -10.62 3.39
C THR A 27 10.46 -10.79 4.57
N SER A 28 11.33 -9.80 4.83
CA SER A 28 12.18 -9.75 6.03
C SER A 28 11.38 -9.58 7.32
N LEU A 29 10.13 -9.09 7.23
CA LEU A 29 9.23 -8.83 8.36
C LEU A 29 9.83 -7.88 9.41
N ASP A 30 10.64 -6.91 8.96
CA ASP A 30 11.27 -5.94 9.87
C ASP A 30 10.31 -4.83 10.28
N GLY A 31 9.32 -4.52 9.42
CA GLY A 31 8.32 -3.50 9.70
C GLY A 31 7.52 -3.08 8.47
N ILE A 32 6.89 -1.94 8.63
CA ILE A 32 6.08 -1.25 7.64
C ILE A 32 6.86 -0.03 7.16
N ASP A 33 7.18 0.01 5.89
CA ASP A 33 7.80 1.17 5.24
C ASP A 33 6.73 2.03 4.58
N LEU A 34 6.82 3.33 4.83
CA LEU A 34 5.90 4.35 4.35
C LEU A 34 6.65 5.38 3.53
N ALA A 35 6.07 5.82 2.43
CA ALA A 35 6.57 6.93 1.64
C ALA A 35 5.42 7.86 1.27
N ALA A 36 5.48 9.14 1.68
CA ALA A 36 4.61 10.19 1.16
C ALA A 36 5.34 10.85 -0.01
N ILE A 37 4.70 10.87 -1.17
CA ILE A 37 5.30 11.29 -2.44
C ILE A 37 4.47 12.41 -3.03
N GLU A 38 5.13 13.53 -3.32
CA GLU A 38 4.55 14.66 -4.04
C GLU A 38 4.83 14.54 -5.53
N PHE A 39 3.78 14.66 -6.32
CA PHE A 39 3.86 14.76 -7.77
C PHE A 39 3.44 16.15 -8.24
N THR A 40 4.15 16.71 -9.21
CA THR A 40 3.70 17.84 -10.01
C THR A 40 3.68 17.40 -11.48
N GLY A 41 2.48 17.15 -12.00
CA GLY A 41 2.31 16.38 -13.23
C GLY A 41 2.89 14.97 -13.06
N ASP A 42 3.76 14.55 -13.97
CA ASP A 42 4.39 13.22 -13.94
C ASP A 42 5.74 13.19 -13.18
N ARG A 43 6.10 14.28 -12.49
CA ARG A 43 7.39 14.39 -11.81
C ARG A 43 7.23 14.27 -10.31
N VAL A 44 8.06 13.41 -9.70
CA VAL A 44 8.24 13.38 -8.25
C VAL A 44 9.03 14.63 -7.83
N THR A 45 8.45 15.43 -6.94
CA THR A 45 9.04 16.68 -6.47
C THR A 45 9.50 16.59 -5.02
N LYS A 46 8.90 15.70 -4.22
CA LYS A 46 9.29 15.46 -2.84
C LYS A 46 8.97 14.03 -2.41
N ILE A 47 9.77 13.49 -1.50
CA ILE A 47 9.54 12.20 -0.85
C ILE A 47 9.84 12.36 0.64
N LEU A 48 8.90 11.93 1.48
CA LEU A 48 9.09 11.77 2.92
C LEU A 48 8.95 10.28 3.23
N THR A 49 9.74 9.77 4.16
CA THR A 49 9.71 8.32 4.48
C THR A 49 9.62 8.09 5.98
N LYS A 50 9.05 6.94 6.36
CA LYS A 50 8.97 6.49 7.74
C LYS A 50 8.93 4.98 7.75
N SER A 51 9.69 4.36 8.67
CA SER A 51 9.56 2.94 8.98
C SER A 51 8.95 2.78 10.38
N VAL A 52 8.02 1.83 10.51
CA VAL A 52 7.34 1.49 11.76
C VAL A 52 7.51 -0.01 12.00
N ALA A 53 8.08 -0.40 13.12
CA ALA A 53 8.28 -1.82 13.44
C ALA A 53 6.94 -2.53 13.67
N PHE A 54 6.85 -3.80 13.30
CA PHE A 54 5.75 -4.66 13.71
C PHE A 54 5.82 -4.93 15.22
N SER A 55 4.67 -5.18 15.85
CA SER A 55 4.67 -5.81 17.16
C SER A 55 5.23 -7.23 17.06
N ASP A 56 5.84 -7.72 18.14
CA ASP A 56 6.43 -9.07 18.18
C ASP A 56 5.38 -10.14 17.86
N GLN A 57 4.14 -9.96 18.32
CA GLN A 57 3.04 -10.89 18.05
C GLN A 57 2.69 -10.91 16.55
N LEU A 58 2.50 -9.73 15.91
CA LEU A 58 2.17 -9.66 14.50
C LEU A 58 3.29 -10.21 13.63
N LYS A 59 4.55 -9.88 13.96
CA LYS A 59 5.74 -10.44 13.29
C LYS A 59 5.77 -11.96 13.36
N SER A 60 5.47 -12.54 14.52
CA SER A 60 5.39 -13.99 14.71
C SER A 60 4.26 -14.61 13.88
N ASP A 61 3.08 -14.01 13.90
CA ASP A 61 1.92 -14.48 13.13
C ASP A 61 2.19 -14.47 11.61
N LEU A 62 2.76 -13.38 11.09
CA LEU A 62 3.13 -13.25 9.67
C LEU A 62 4.19 -14.29 9.26
N LYS A 63 5.20 -14.51 10.11
CA LYS A 63 6.22 -15.54 9.88
C LYS A 63 5.62 -16.93 9.82
N ASN A 64 4.71 -17.24 10.74
CA ASN A 64 4.03 -18.53 10.77
C ASN A 64 3.18 -18.74 9.52
N LEU A 65 2.44 -17.73 9.05
CA LEU A 65 1.68 -17.81 7.81
C LEU A 65 2.56 -18.03 6.59
N ALA A 66 3.66 -17.28 6.47
CA ALA A 66 4.58 -17.37 5.32
C ALA A 66 5.32 -18.72 5.23
N GLN A 67 5.47 -19.45 6.35
CA GLN A 67 6.15 -20.74 6.42
C GLN A 67 5.18 -21.94 6.46
N ALA A 68 3.88 -21.69 6.57
CA ALA A 68 2.90 -22.75 6.72
C ALA A 68 2.66 -23.52 5.40
N THR A 69 2.54 -24.83 5.50
CA THR A 69 2.10 -25.68 4.37
C THR A 69 0.58 -25.81 4.29
N SER A 70 -0.12 -25.48 5.37
CA SER A 70 -1.57 -25.40 5.47
C SER A 70 -1.96 -24.30 6.44
N ILE A 71 -2.99 -23.56 6.15
CA ILE A 71 -3.45 -22.42 6.95
C ILE A 71 -4.94 -22.60 7.25
N GLU A 72 -5.32 -22.37 8.52
CA GLU A 72 -6.72 -22.25 8.90
C GLU A 72 -7.27 -20.92 8.40
N PHE A 73 -8.42 -20.95 7.73
CA PHE A 73 -9.06 -19.75 7.18
C PHE A 73 -9.34 -18.68 8.24
N GLN A 74 -9.76 -19.09 9.43
CA GLN A 74 -10.01 -18.15 10.51
C GLN A 74 -8.74 -17.40 10.88
N LYS A 75 -7.61 -18.10 11.09
CA LYS A 75 -6.33 -17.48 11.43
C LYS A 75 -5.84 -16.54 10.33
N LEU A 76 -5.99 -16.93 9.07
CA LEU A 76 -5.63 -16.09 7.94
C LEU A 76 -6.44 -14.80 7.94
N GLY A 77 -7.77 -14.87 8.10
CA GLY A 77 -8.64 -13.70 8.13
C GLY A 77 -8.37 -12.77 9.33
N GLU A 78 -8.08 -13.33 10.50
CA GLU A 78 -7.72 -12.54 11.68
C GLU A 78 -6.42 -11.76 11.47
N VAL A 79 -5.38 -12.40 10.92
CA VAL A 79 -4.09 -11.74 10.67
C VAL A 79 -4.22 -10.70 9.55
N ASP A 80 -5.01 -10.95 8.52
CA ASP A 80 -5.30 -10.01 7.44
C ASP A 80 -5.89 -8.69 8.00
N VAL A 81 -6.90 -8.79 8.85
CA VAL A 81 -7.52 -7.63 9.52
C VAL A 81 -6.54 -6.92 10.46
N ILE A 82 -5.81 -7.68 11.30
CA ILE A 82 -4.84 -7.10 12.25
C ILE A 82 -3.75 -6.34 11.50
N LEU A 83 -3.25 -6.89 10.40
CA LEU A 83 -2.24 -6.25 9.57
C LEU A 83 -2.78 -4.98 8.90
N GLY A 84 -4.02 -5.02 8.36
CA GLY A 84 -4.66 -3.84 7.79
C GLY A 84 -4.78 -2.69 8.80
N ARG A 85 -5.12 -3.00 10.06
CA ARG A 85 -5.13 -2.01 11.16
C ARG A 85 -3.74 -1.48 11.48
N ALA A 86 -2.74 -2.35 11.52
CA ALA A 86 -1.36 -1.93 11.76
C ALA A 86 -0.86 -0.97 10.66
N TYR A 87 -1.25 -1.19 9.40
CA TYR A 87 -0.97 -0.26 8.31
C TYR A 87 -1.65 1.10 8.52
N ALA A 88 -2.92 1.10 8.91
CA ALA A 88 -3.65 2.34 9.18
C ALA A 88 -3.00 3.14 10.33
N ASP A 89 -2.65 2.46 11.43
CA ASP A 89 -1.97 3.06 12.60
C ASP A 89 -0.58 3.62 12.21
N ALA A 90 0.15 2.91 11.35
CA ALA A 90 1.44 3.37 10.85
C ALA A 90 1.31 4.65 10.03
N VAL A 91 0.30 4.75 9.14
CA VAL A 91 0.03 5.97 8.37
C VAL A 91 -0.39 7.12 9.28
N GLN A 92 -1.24 6.88 10.28
CA GLN A 92 -1.61 7.92 11.27
C GLN A 92 -0.38 8.42 12.04
N THR A 93 0.48 7.50 12.50
CA THR A 93 1.72 7.84 13.19
C THR A 93 2.65 8.66 12.29
N PHE A 94 2.78 8.31 11.02
CA PHE A 94 3.56 9.07 10.05
C PHE A 94 2.98 10.47 9.85
N GLY A 95 1.67 10.59 9.68
CA GLY A 95 0.96 11.86 9.51
C GLY A 95 1.08 12.82 10.70
N GLN A 96 1.48 12.32 11.88
CA GLN A 96 1.69 13.14 13.08
C GLN A 96 3.15 13.56 13.27
N THR A 97 4.09 13.09 12.45
CA THR A 97 5.49 13.50 12.56
C THR A 97 5.68 14.96 12.18
N GLN A 98 6.63 15.63 12.81
CA GLN A 98 6.95 17.02 12.48
C GLN A 98 7.35 17.17 11.01
N GLU A 99 8.15 16.24 10.49
CA GLU A 99 8.56 16.24 9.08
C GLU A 99 7.36 16.19 8.12
N PHE A 100 6.36 15.34 8.40
CA PHE A 100 5.16 15.25 7.59
C PHE A 100 4.33 16.54 7.68
N THR A 101 4.04 17.01 8.91
CA THR A 101 3.14 18.15 9.15
C THR A 101 3.71 19.50 8.70
N GLN A 102 5.02 19.60 8.46
CA GLN A 102 5.65 20.76 7.84
C GLN A 102 5.33 20.89 6.34
N HIS A 103 4.87 19.81 5.69
CA HIS A 103 4.64 19.78 4.26
C HIS A 103 3.20 19.55 3.85
N LEU A 104 2.45 18.72 4.62
CA LEU A 104 1.07 18.36 4.29
C LEU A 104 0.29 17.91 5.54
N GLN A 105 -1.03 17.75 5.37
CA GLN A 105 -1.91 17.06 6.30
C GLN A 105 -2.38 15.75 5.65
N LEU A 106 -2.83 14.78 6.42
CA LEU A 106 -3.40 13.54 5.85
C LEU A 106 -4.59 13.78 4.93
N SER A 107 -5.36 14.86 5.17
CA SER A 107 -6.47 15.28 4.30
C SER A 107 -6.01 15.74 2.90
N ASP A 108 -4.73 16.06 2.71
CA ASP A 108 -4.18 16.49 1.42
C ASP A 108 -3.80 15.30 0.54
N VAL A 109 -3.72 14.10 1.14
CA VAL A 109 -3.37 12.85 0.44
C VAL A 109 -4.52 12.42 -0.46
N LYS A 110 -4.23 12.17 -1.72
CA LYS A 110 -5.22 11.79 -2.74
C LYS A 110 -5.59 10.31 -2.67
N ALA A 111 -4.60 9.45 -2.45
CA ALA A 111 -4.80 8.01 -2.34
C ALA A 111 -3.61 7.33 -1.65
N ILE A 112 -3.85 6.11 -1.19
CA ILE A 112 -2.85 5.22 -0.61
C ILE A 112 -2.65 4.04 -1.54
N GLY A 113 -1.39 3.70 -1.86
CA GLY A 113 -1.02 2.44 -2.50
C GLY A 113 -0.59 1.43 -1.44
N ASN A 114 -1.35 0.35 -1.26
CA ASN A 114 -1.03 -0.71 -0.31
C ASN A 114 -0.48 -1.95 -1.05
N HIS A 115 0.82 -2.20 -0.88
CA HIS A 115 1.47 -3.40 -1.42
C HIS A 115 0.96 -4.68 -0.72
N GLY A 116 0.59 -4.58 0.55
CA GLY A 116 0.31 -5.72 1.41
C GLY A 116 1.57 -6.51 1.79
N GLN A 117 1.40 -7.56 2.59
CA GLN A 117 2.44 -8.51 2.98
C GLN A 117 2.31 -9.78 2.15
N THR A 118 3.33 -10.10 1.39
CA THR A 118 3.37 -11.36 0.63
C THR A 118 3.49 -12.54 1.58
N ILE A 119 2.50 -13.43 1.55
CA ILE A 119 2.49 -14.69 2.29
C ILE A 119 2.82 -15.88 1.38
N GLN A 120 2.52 -15.78 0.08
CA GLN A 120 2.84 -16.80 -0.90
C GLN A 120 3.21 -16.17 -2.23
N HIS A 121 4.25 -16.68 -2.88
CA HIS A 121 4.65 -16.29 -4.22
C HIS A 121 5.04 -17.53 -5.02
N SER A 122 4.29 -17.82 -6.06
CA SER A 122 4.45 -19.00 -6.93
C SER A 122 4.38 -18.55 -8.40
N PRO A 123 5.46 -17.92 -8.93
CA PRO A 123 5.44 -17.33 -10.27
C PRO A 123 5.60 -18.37 -11.40
N ASN A 124 5.97 -19.60 -11.06
CA ASN A 124 6.24 -20.66 -12.03
C ASN A 124 5.14 -21.72 -12.02
N GLY A 125 4.95 -22.41 -13.16
CA GLY A 125 3.96 -23.48 -13.33
C GLY A 125 2.77 -23.07 -14.18
N ASP A 126 1.80 -23.98 -14.32
CA ASP A 126 0.63 -23.80 -15.19
C ASP A 126 -0.38 -22.78 -14.65
N ARG A 127 -0.30 -22.46 -13.37
CA ARG A 127 -1.20 -21.52 -12.68
C ARG A 127 -0.38 -20.64 -11.72
N PRO A 128 0.37 -19.69 -12.26
CA PRO A 128 1.17 -18.79 -11.43
C PRO A 128 0.26 -17.90 -10.58
N PHE A 129 0.72 -17.59 -9.36
CA PHE A 129 0.01 -16.67 -8.48
C PHE A 129 0.96 -16.02 -7.46
N THR A 130 0.52 -14.92 -6.93
CA THR A 130 1.09 -14.26 -5.75
C THR A 130 -0.04 -13.88 -4.81
N TRP A 131 0.18 -13.96 -3.50
CA TRP A 131 -0.85 -13.66 -2.52
C TRP A 131 -0.30 -12.72 -1.45
N GLN A 132 -0.94 -11.56 -1.36
CA GLN A 132 -0.69 -10.56 -0.34
C GLN A 132 -1.90 -10.44 0.58
N ILE A 133 -1.63 -10.16 1.86
CA ILE A 133 -2.62 -9.86 2.90
C ILE A 133 -2.39 -8.47 3.49
N GLY A 134 -3.31 -7.99 4.30
CA GLY A 134 -3.35 -6.65 4.89
C GLY A 134 -4.57 -5.90 4.39
N ASP A 135 -5.74 -6.22 5.00
CA ASP A 135 -7.08 -5.76 4.61
C ASP A 135 -7.14 -4.25 4.32
N PRO A 136 -7.28 -3.84 3.03
CA PRO A 136 -7.30 -2.44 2.63
C PRO A 136 -8.53 -1.69 3.17
N HIS A 137 -9.61 -2.41 3.51
CA HIS A 137 -10.81 -1.79 4.08
C HIS A 137 -10.54 -1.20 5.47
N GLN A 138 -9.66 -1.82 6.27
CA GLN A 138 -9.25 -1.26 7.57
C GLN A 138 -8.54 0.09 7.38
N ILE A 139 -7.69 0.20 6.36
CA ILE A 139 -6.97 1.43 6.01
C ILE A 139 -7.97 2.50 5.55
N CYS A 140 -8.83 2.15 4.58
CA CYS A 140 -9.83 3.06 4.03
C CYS A 140 -10.79 3.58 5.12
N GLN A 141 -11.28 2.69 5.99
CA GLN A 141 -12.21 3.04 7.07
C GLN A 141 -11.56 3.95 8.12
N ALA A 142 -10.32 3.66 8.51
CA ALA A 142 -9.63 4.42 9.56
C ALA A 142 -9.20 5.82 9.09
N LEU A 143 -8.82 5.95 7.81
CA LEU A 143 -8.22 7.18 7.27
C LEU A 143 -9.17 7.99 6.39
N SER A 144 -10.30 7.42 5.96
CA SER A 144 -11.23 8.01 5.00
C SER A 144 -10.57 8.40 3.67
N LEU A 145 -9.54 7.63 3.25
CA LEU A 145 -8.79 7.83 2.02
C LEU A 145 -8.99 6.67 1.05
N PRO A 146 -9.00 6.92 -0.27
CA PRO A 146 -8.99 5.85 -1.27
C PRO A 146 -7.74 4.97 -1.13
N VAL A 147 -7.90 3.64 -1.29
CA VAL A 147 -6.80 2.68 -1.22
C VAL A 147 -6.73 1.88 -2.51
N CYS A 148 -5.58 1.93 -3.20
CA CYS A 148 -5.25 1.08 -4.32
C CYS A 148 -4.46 -0.14 -3.78
N TYR A 149 -4.89 -1.35 -4.14
CA TYR A 149 -4.29 -2.60 -3.63
C TYR A 149 -4.37 -3.72 -4.67
N ASP A 150 -3.80 -4.87 -4.36
CA ASP A 150 -3.80 -6.11 -5.18
C ASP A 150 -3.12 -5.95 -6.56
N PHE A 151 -2.26 -4.96 -6.73
CA PHE A 151 -1.55 -4.70 -7.98
C PHE A 151 -0.38 -5.67 -8.23
N ARG A 152 0.06 -6.44 -7.22
CA ARG A 152 1.13 -7.44 -7.35
C ARG A 152 0.73 -8.66 -8.20
N ARG A 153 -0.55 -8.91 -8.39
CA ARG A 153 -1.02 -9.95 -9.32
C ARG A 153 -0.64 -9.70 -10.77
N MET A 154 -0.29 -8.45 -11.10
CA MET A 154 0.21 -8.11 -12.43
C MET A 154 1.68 -8.54 -12.65
N ASP A 155 2.38 -8.99 -11.59
CA ASP A 155 3.79 -9.41 -11.65
C ASP A 155 3.97 -10.89 -12.02
N VAL A 156 2.88 -11.65 -12.19
CA VAL A 156 2.89 -13.10 -12.46
C VAL A 156 2.07 -13.46 -13.68
#